data_0136db98e2fd7ac7f9a01b5f54e3a228
#
_entry.id   0136db98e2fd7ac7f9a01b5f54e3a228
#
_cell.length_a   1.000
_cell.length_b   1.000
_cell.length_c   1.000
_cell.angle_alpha   90.00
_cell.angle_beta   90.00
_cell.angle_gamma   90.00
#
_symmetry.space_group_name_H-M   'P 1'
#
loop_
_entity.id
_entity.type
_entity.pdbx_description
1 polymer ?
#
loop_
_entity_poly.entity_id
_entity_poly.type
_entity_poly.pdbx_seq_one_letter_code
_entity_poly.pdbx_strand_id
1 'polypeptide(L)'
;MNLKEILPEKVADLLLVTSFAEFATLNAKGVPIDTPLLNFPDEDLSKINMATGLSYPAKAERARRNPKVGLLYWPLYPGEPVVQVVGLAAVRDRNIQDNMERYLAETSHVAPETPWTVKRKAIWYWARIVIEIQPKEILWWDSPEAMDQPPHRWEAPADTVFAPSDPAPDSPGTQSPKWPEPDWRKAAETDVGADYPAYLSLVDHDGFPRVVRARDVRLEADGLSLDLPAGMPGRRSGPASLTYFGRDTFVGTLAEAGGRVRLTVERTLPILPFVGEGNIWDPAPEVKAPFMRRLEAELARRGQPMPVVPGDQPQLSEGARLRAKRDTKGADEGMFERKAE
;
A
#
# COMPACT_ATOMS: atom_id res chain seq x y z
N MET A 1 7.30 5.60 -21.35
CA MET A 1 8.39 4.59 -21.52
C MET A 1 7.79 3.23 -21.28
N ASN A 2 8.02 2.26 -22.15
CA ASN A 2 7.51 0.90 -21.98
C ASN A 2 8.48 0.08 -21.11
N LEU A 3 8.21 0.02 -19.79
CA LEU A 3 9.06 -0.73 -18.87
C LEU A 3 8.91 -2.24 -19.00
N LYS A 4 7.79 -2.73 -19.52
CA LYS A 4 7.57 -4.14 -19.78
C LYS A 4 8.58 -4.73 -20.77
N GLU A 5 9.04 -3.92 -21.74
CA GLU A 5 10.06 -4.35 -22.72
C GLU A 5 11.50 -4.20 -22.20
N ILE A 6 11.70 -3.40 -21.13
CA ILE A 6 13.04 -3.07 -20.61
C ILE A 6 13.42 -3.97 -19.44
N LEU A 7 12.46 -4.27 -18.56
CA LEU A 7 12.69 -5.09 -17.37
C LEU A 7 12.78 -6.58 -17.73
N PRO A 8 13.51 -7.39 -16.93
CA PRO A 8 13.43 -8.84 -17.09
C PRO A 8 11.97 -9.32 -16.97
N GLU A 9 11.59 -10.30 -17.79
CA GLU A 9 10.23 -10.83 -17.90
C GLU A 9 9.62 -11.15 -16.51
N LYS A 10 10.36 -11.88 -15.65
CA LYS A 10 9.90 -12.23 -14.29
C LYS A 10 9.59 -11.01 -13.43
N VAL A 11 10.34 -9.91 -13.60
CA VAL A 11 10.12 -8.66 -12.86
C VAL A 11 8.87 -7.96 -13.38
N ALA A 12 8.77 -7.82 -14.70
CA ALA A 12 7.60 -7.20 -15.34
C ALA A 12 6.33 -7.98 -15.03
N ASP A 13 6.37 -9.29 -15.12
CA ASP A 13 5.23 -10.16 -14.81
C ASP A 13 4.79 -10.01 -13.35
N LEU A 14 5.72 -10.03 -12.38
CA LEU A 14 5.38 -9.82 -10.97
C LEU A 14 4.64 -8.50 -10.75
N LEU A 15 5.13 -7.41 -11.34
CA LEU A 15 4.50 -6.09 -11.24
C LEU A 15 3.07 -6.07 -11.82
N LEU A 16 2.84 -6.80 -12.92
CA LEU A 16 1.54 -6.86 -13.61
C LEU A 16 0.51 -7.74 -12.90
N VAL A 17 0.96 -8.88 -12.32
CA VAL A 17 0.04 -9.90 -11.82
C VAL A 17 -0.14 -9.87 -10.29
N THR A 18 0.60 -9.04 -9.56
CA THR A 18 0.46 -8.92 -8.10
C THR A 18 -0.71 -8.00 -7.76
N SER A 19 -1.66 -8.50 -6.97
CA SER A 19 -2.85 -7.73 -6.56
C SER A 19 -2.55 -6.71 -5.46
N PHE A 20 -1.62 -6.99 -4.55
CA PHE A 20 -1.27 -6.12 -3.43
C PHE A 20 0.21 -5.79 -3.44
N ALA A 21 0.53 -4.53 -3.16
CA ALA A 21 1.89 -4.12 -2.85
C ALA A 21 1.88 -3.25 -1.59
N GLU A 22 2.96 -3.32 -0.82
CA GLU A 22 3.21 -2.36 0.25
C GLU A 22 3.45 -0.98 -0.38
N PHE A 23 2.80 0.04 0.17
CA PHE A 23 2.84 1.40 -0.35
C PHE A 23 3.17 2.40 0.75
N ALA A 24 4.38 2.95 0.69
CA ALA A 24 4.87 3.94 1.64
C ALA A 24 4.78 5.37 1.10
N THR A 25 4.25 6.27 1.92
CA THR A 25 4.18 7.72 1.69
C THR A 25 4.75 8.48 2.88
N LEU A 26 5.22 9.70 2.67
CA LEU A 26 5.79 10.52 3.73
C LEU A 26 4.74 11.44 4.37
N ASN A 27 4.65 11.44 5.70
CA ASN A 27 3.82 12.41 6.42
C ASN A 27 4.46 13.80 6.44
N ALA A 28 3.82 14.79 7.07
CA ALA A 28 4.31 16.18 7.12
C ALA A 28 5.65 16.33 7.87
N LYS A 29 6.02 15.35 8.69
CA LYS A 29 7.29 15.33 9.45
C LYS A 29 8.37 14.48 8.75
N GLY A 30 8.11 14.00 7.52
CA GLY A 30 9.04 13.14 6.78
C GLY A 30 9.07 11.68 7.27
N VAL A 31 8.14 11.27 8.13
CA VAL A 31 8.04 9.88 8.59
C VAL A 31 7.35 9.04 7.52
N PRO A 32 7.92 7.93 7.08
CA PRO A 32 7.27 7.03 6.14
C PRO A 32 6.12 6.29 6.84
N ILE A 33 4.98 6.20 6.15
CA ILE A 33 3.81 5.44 6.60
C ILE A 33 3.45 4.47 5.49
N ASP A 34 3.53 3.21 5.82
CA ASP A 34 3.21 2.11 4.93
C ASP A 34 1.76 1.64 5.08
N THR A 35 1.23 1.13 3.99
CA THR A 35 -0.09 0.48 3.96
C THR A 35 -0.21 -0.37 2.70
N PRO A 36 -0.58 -1.65 2.78
CA PRO A 36 -0.84 -2.45 1.60
C PRO A 36 -2.01 -1.88 0.80
N LEU A 37 -1.83 -1.75 -0.51
CA LEU A 37 -2.85 -1.28 -1.44
C LEU A 37 -2.99 -2.21 -2.64
N LEU A 38 -4.20 -2.24 -3.20
CA LEU A 38 -4.45 -2.92 -4.47
C LEU A 38 -3.71 -2.20 -5.59
N ASN A 39 -3.01 -3.01 -6.40
CA ASN A 39 -2.16 -2.61 -7.50
C ASN A 39 -2.87 -2.87 -8.84
N PHE A 40 -2.85 -1.89 -9.74
CA PHE A 40 -3.41 -2.00 -11.11
C PHE A 40 -2.57 -1.17 -12.08
N PRO A 41 -1.38 -1.65 -12.43
CA PRO A 41 -0.45 -0.93 -13.31
C PRO A 41 -1.00 -0.83 -14.73
N ASP A 42 -0.47 0.12 -15.50
CA ASP A 42 -0.67 0.15 -16.94
C ASP A 42 0.04 -1.05 -17.59
N GLU A 43 -0.45 -1.54 -18.72
CA GLU A 43 0.05 -2.75 -19.39
C GLU A 43 1.52 -2.66 -19.79
N ASP A 44 2.01 -1.45 -20.08
CA ASP A 44 3.39 -1.16 -20.43
C ASP A 44 4.27 -0.81 -19.20
N LEU A 45 3.71 -0.86 -18.00
CA LEU A 45 4.35 -0.49 -16.74
C LEU A 45 4.88 0.96 -16.71
N SER A 46 4.44 1.82 -17.63
CA SER A 46 4.82 3.24 -17.59
C SER A 46 4.32 3.94 -16.34
N LYS A 47 3.25 3.40 -15.75
CA LYS A 47 2.70 3.82 -14.47
C LYS A 47 2.25 2.62 -13.64
N ILE A 48 2.46 2.72 -12.37
CA ILE A 48 1.90 1.83 -11.37
C ILE A 48 0.76 2.60 -10.69
N ASN A 49 -0.46 2.07 -10.78
CA ASN A 49 -1.63 2.75 -10.24
C ASN A 49 -2.08 2.08 -8.96
N MET A 50 -2.39 2.91 -7.98
CA MET A 50 -2.98 2.52 -6.71
C MET A 50 -4.18 3.41 -6.41
N ALA A 51 -5.01 3.03 -5.45
CA ALA A 51 -6.13 3.87 -5.08
C ALA A 51 -6.36 3.88 -3.57
N THR A 52 -6.80 5.04 -3.07
CA THR A 52 -7.28 5.20 -1.70
C THR A 52 -8.72 5.66 -1.71
N GLY A 53 -9.50 5.26 -0.69
CA GLY A 53 -10.88 5.70 -0.58
C GLY A 53 -10.98 7.20 -0.37
N LEU A 54 -11.96 7.83 -1.01
CA LEU A 54 -12.25 9.25 -0.81
C LEU A 54 -12.69 9.54 0.64
N SER A 55 -13.30 8.55 1.30
CA SER A 55 -13.64 8.64 2.73
C SER A 55 -12.43 8.64 3.68
N TYR A 56 -11.23 8.27 3.18
CA TYR A 56 -9.98 8.23 3.95
C TYR A 56 -8.78 8.64 3.08
N PRO A 57 -8.75 9.91 2.61
CA PRO A 57 -7.82 10.39 1.58
C PRO A 57 -6.38 10.60 2.07
N ALA A 58 -6.06 10.29 3.31
CA ALA A 58 -4.79 10.65 3.94
C ALA A 58 -3.54 10.23 3.13
N LYS A 59 -3.59 9.08 2.45
CA LYS A 59 -2.49 8.59 1.60
C LYS A 59 -2.30 9.48 0.37
N ALA A 60 -3.41 9.83 -0.31
CA ALA A 60 -3.38 10.72 -1.46
C ALA A 60 -2.90 12.13 -1.07
N GLU A 61 -3.39 12.66 0.06
CA GLU A 61 -2.97 13.99 0.53
C GLU A 61 -1.49 14.01 0.96
N ARG A 62 -0.95 12.89 1.48
CA ARG A 62 0.49 12.75 1.71
C ARG A 62 1.27 12.75 0.40
N ALA A 63 0.85 11.93 -0.58
CA ALA A 63 1.47 11.86 -1.90
C ALA A 63 1.39 13.19 -2.67
N ARG A 64 0.29 13.94 -2.55
CA ARG A 64 0.16 15.28 -3.15
C ARG A 64 1.16 16.27 -2.57
N ARG A 65 1.34 16.26 -1.25
CA ARG A 65 2.26 17.16 -0.55
C ARG A 65 3.72 16.80 -0.79
N ASN A 66 4.03 15.51 -0.79
CA ASN A 66 5.35 14.99 -1.11
C ASN A 66 5.19 13.80 -2.06
N PRO A 67 5.51 13.98 -3.36
CA PRO A 67 5.27 12.95 -4.36
C PRO A 67 6.21 11.73 -4.27
N LYS A 68 7.24 11.77 -3.44
CA LYS A 68 8.14 10.64 -3.23
C LYS A 68 7.42 9.50 -2.55
N VAL A 69 7.36 8.35 -3.21
CA VAL A 69 6.71 7.14 -2.72
C VAL A 69 7.58 5.91 -2.92
N GLY A 70 7.32 4.88 -2.14
CA GLY A 70 7.98 3.58 -2.25
C GLY A 70 6.98 2.44 -2.28
N LEU A 71 7.30 1.41 -3.04
CA LEU A 71 6.52 0.20 -3.19
C LEU A 71 7.39 -1.02 -2.94
N LEU A 72 6.81 -2.06 -2.37
CA LEU A 72 7.44 -3.38 -2.30
C LEU A 72 6.46 -4.43 -2.81
N TYR A 73 6.93 -5.22 -3.76
CA TYR A 73 6.28 -6.42 -4.25
C TYR A 73 7.00 -7.63 -3.67
N TRP A 74 6.30 -8.36 -2.84
CA TRP A 74 6.82 -9.57 -2.24
C TRP A 74 6.31 -10.79 -3.01
N PRO A 75 7.18 -11.79 -3.31
CA PRO A 75 6.78 -12.98 -4.04
C PRO A 75 5.71 -13.77 -3.30
N LEU A 76 4.75 -14.31 -4.04
CA LEU A 76 3.78 -15.28 -3.54
C LEU A 76 4.28 -16.71 -3.76
N TYR A 77 5.00 -16.95 -4.84
CA TYR A 77 5.49 -18.27 -5.23
C TYR A 77 7.02 -18.37 -5.16
N PRO A 78 7.54 -19.59 -4.86
CA PRO A 78 8.98 -19.85 -4.95
C PRO A 78 9.55 -19.53 -6.33
N GLY A 79 10.70 -18.90 -6.36
CA GLY A 79 11.40 -18.50 -7.60
C GLY A 79 10.91 -17.19 -8.22
N GLU A 80 9.96 -16.52 -7.61
CA GLU A 80 9.61 -15.15 -7.98
C GLU A 80 10.59 -14.15 -7.37
N PRO A 81 10.87 -13.01 -8.05
CA PRO A 81 11.74 -11.98 -7.53
C PRO A 81 11.08 -11.19 -6.40
N VAL A 82 11.90 -10.53 -5.57
CA VAL A 82 11.47 -9.39 -4.75
C VAL A 82 11.70 -8.13 -5.56
N VAL A 83 10.70 -7.26 -5.67
CA VAL A 83 10.82 -6.01 -6.44
C VAL A 83 10.47 -4.82 -5.55
N GLN A 84 11.38 -3.85 -5.53
CA GLN A 84 11.18 -2.57 -4.87
C GLN A 84 11.15 -1.46 -5.91
N VAL A 85 10.16 -0.59 -5.82
CA VAL A 85 10.02 0.57 -6.69
C VAL A 85 10.03 1.84 -5.84
N VAL A 86 10.83 2.82 -6.21
CA VAL A 86 10.62 4.21 -5.79
C VAL A 86 10.21 5.04 -6.98
N GLY A 87 9.29 5.98 -6.76
CA GLY A 87 8.74 6.76 -7.85
C GLY A 87 8.13 8.08 -7.40
N LEU A 88 7.67 8.84 -8.37
CA LEU A 88 6.92 10.06 -8.13
C LEU A 88 5.44 9.85 -8.39
N ALA A 89 4.65 10.15 -7.39
CA ALA A 89 3.21 9.99 -7.39
C ALA A 89 2.49 11.24 -7.91
N ALA A 90 1.50 11.04 -8.77
CA ALA A 90 0.54 12.03 -9.20
C ALA A 90 -0.86 11.64 -8.73
N VAL A 91 -1.51 12.49 -7.95
CA VAL A 91 -2.85 12.26 -7.42
C VAL A 91 -3.88 12.69 -8.45
N ARG A 92 -4.85 11.79 -8.76
CA ARG A 92 -5.96 12.00 -9.71
C ARG A 92 -7.27 11.99 -8.95
N ASP A 93 -7.91 13.15 -8.80
CA ASP A 93 -9.18 13.29 -8.09
C ASP A 93 -10.15 14.31 -8.73
N ARG A 94 -9.91 14.67 -9.99
CA ARG A 94 -10.80 15.55 -10.75
C ARG A 94 -12.13 14.90 -11.17
N ASN A 95 -12.13 13.58 -11.33
CA ASN A 95 -13.32 12.83 -11.72
C ASN A 95 -13.40 11.55 -10.89
N ILE A 96 -14.16 11.58 -9.82
CA ILE A 96 -14.32 10.45 -8.91
C ILE A 96 -15.17 9.33 -9.55
N GLN A 97 -16.09 9.66 -10.46
CA GLN A 97 -16.86 8.65 -11.19
C GLN A 97 -15.94 7.78 -12.06
N ASP A 98 -15.11 8.40 -12.90
CA ASP A 98 -14.19 7.67 -13.79
C ASP A 98 -13.17 6.86 -12.98
N ASN A 99 -12.65 7.42 -11.89
CA ASN A 99 -11.76 6.73 -10.99
C ASN A 99 -12.40 5.48 -10.37
N MET A 100 -13.67 5.59 -9.96
CA MET A 100 -14.42 4.47 -9.42
C MET A 100 -14.66 3.39 -10.49
N GLU A 101 -15.06 3.78 -11.69
CA GLU A 101 -15.30 2.83 -12.79
C GLU A 101 -14.01 2.08 -13.15
N ARG A 102 -12.91 2.81 -13.30
CA ARG A 102 -11.58 2.21 -13.51
C ARG A 102 -11.22 1.25 -12.38
N TYR A 103 -11.36 1.69 -11.13
CA TYR A 103 -11.03 0.85 -9.98
C TYR A 103 -11.90 -0.40 -9.88
N LEU A 104 -13.18 -0.30 -10.24
CA LEU A 104 -14.09 -1.44 -10.29
C LEU A 104 -13.68 -2.46 -11.36
N ALA A 105 -13.29 -2.01 -12.56
CA ALA A 105 -12.80 -2.89 -13.60
C ALA A 105 -11.50 -3.64 -13.20
N GLU A 106 -10.71 -3.04 -12.32
CA GLU A 106 -9.44 -3.60 -11.86
C GLU A 106 -9.56 -4.47 -10.61
N THR A 107 -10.58 -4.24 -9.77
CA THR A 107 -10.58 -4.81 -8.41
C THR A 107 -11.90 -5.44 -7.97
N SER A 108 -12.97 -5.43 -8.77
CA SER A 108 -14.26 -5.99 -8.35
C SER A 108 -14.26 -7.50 -8.14
N HIS A 109 -13.19 -8.20 -8.55
CA HIS A 109 -12.97 -9.63 -8.27
C HIS A 109 -12.55 -9.91 -6.81
N VAL A 110 -12.05 -8.92 -6.09
CA VAL A 110 -11.61 -9.09 -4.68
C VAL A 110 -12.79 -9.52 -3.82
N ALA A 111 -12.57 -10.47 -2.92
CA ALA A 111 -13.60 -11.14 -2.12
C ALA A 111 -14.69 -11.78 -2.99
N PRO A 112 -14.32 -12.80 -3.79
CA PRO A 112 -15.23 -13.43 -4.75
C PRO A 112 -16.44 -14.11 -4.08
N GLU A 113 -16.32 -14.49 -2.81
CA GLU A 113 -17.38 -15.07 -1.99
C GLU A 113 -18.52 -14.08 -1.67
N THR A 114 -18.26 -12.76 -1.79
CA THR A 114 -19.27 -11.74 -1.51
C THR A 114 -20.01 -11.34 -2.79
N PRO A 115 -21.34 -11.54 -2.87
CA PRO A 115 -22.12 -11.20 -4.06
C PRO A 115 -22.05 -9.71 -4.44
N TRP A 116 -22.08 -9.41 -5.74
CA TRP A 116 -22.06 -8.03 -6.23
C TRP A 116 -23.21 -7.18 -5.66
N THR A 117 -24.39 -7.77 -5.47
CA THR A 117 -25.56 -7.10 -4.85
C THR A 117 -25.28 -6.58 -3.44
N VAL A 118 -24.29 -7.13 -2.74
CA VAL A 118 -23.80 -6.64 -1.45
C VAL A 118 -22.68 -5.61 -1.67
N LYS A 119 -21.63 -5.98 -2.42
CA LYS A 119 -20.47 -5.10 -2.69
C LYS A 119 -20.86 -3.74 -3.24
N ARG A 120 -21.82 -3.69 -4.20
CA ARG A 120 -22.26 -2.43 -4.84
C ARG A 120 -22.83 -1.39 -3.88
N LYS A 121 -23.29 -1.80 -2.69
CA LYS A 121 -23.82 -0.89 -1.65
C LYS A 121 -22.72 -0.13 -0.89
N ALA A 122 -21.47 -0.56 -1.02
CA ALA A 122 -20.34 0.03 -0.32
C ALA A 122 -19.74 1.23 -1.09
N ILE A 123 -20.57 2.22 -1.45
CA ILE A 123 -20.12 3.42 -2.19
C ILE A 123 -18.97 4.13 -1.48
N TRP A 124 -18.96 4.17 -0.15
CA TRP A 124 -17.89 4.73 0.66
C TRP A 124 -16.53 4.05 0.44
N TYR A 125 -16.55 2.78 0.03
CA TYR A 125 -15.36 2.01 -0.36
C TYR A 125 -15.01 2.25 -1.82
N TRP A 126 -15.99 2.29 -2.74
CA TRP A 126 -15.75 2.35 -4.18
C TRP A 126 -15.35 3.74 -4.69
N ALA A 127 -15.78 4.81 -4.02
CA ALA A 127 -15.34 6.16 -4.37
C ALA A 127 -13.84 6.33 -4.10
N ARG A 128 -13.04 6.43 -5.17
CA ARG A 128 -11.57 6.36 -5.10
C ARG A 128 -10.88 7.61 -5.63
N ILE A 129 -9.78 7.94 -4.98
CA ILE A 129 -8.72 8.78 -5.53
C ILE A 129 -7.67 7.83 -6.10
N VAL A 130 -7.29 8.00 -7.36
CA VAL A 130 -6.21 7.24 -7.98
C VAL A 130 -4.89 7.94 -7.71
N ILE A 131 -3.85 7.16 -7.43
CA ILE A 131 -2.46 7.60 -7.26
C ILE A 131 -1.66 6.92 -8.37
N GLU A 132 -1.29 7.69 -9.39
CA GLU A 132 -0.43 7.23 -10.48
C GLU A 132 1.02 7.39 -10.07
N ILE A 133 1.79 6.34 -10.10
CA ILE A 133 3.20 6.33 -9.72
C ILE A 133 4.03 6.09 -10.97
N GLN A 134 4.84 7.06 -11.34
CA GLN A 134 5.85 6.90 -12.38
C GLN A 134 7.14 6.40 -11.72
N PRO A 135 7.64 5.19 -12.04
CA PRO A 135 8.86 4.66 -11.48
C PRO A 135 10.06 5.57 -11.79
N LYS A 136 10.85 5.85 -10.77
CA LYS A 136 12.14 6.54 -10.86
C LYS A 136 13.29 5.55 -10.77
N GLU A 137 13.16 4.57 -9.89
CA GLU A 137 14.13 3.48 -9.73
C GLU A 137 13.37 2.18 -9.42
N ILE A 138 13.83 1.11 -9.99
CA ILE A 138 13.35 -0.24 -9.70
C ILE A 138 14.56 -1.08 -9.31
N LEU A 139 14.50 -1.67 -8.11
CA LEU A 139 15.47 -2.63 -7.62
C LEU A 139 14.81 -4.01 -7.59
N TRP A 140 15.58 -5.06 -7.89
CA TRP A 140 15.06 -6.41 -7.74
C TRP A 140 16.14 -7.40 -7.32
N TRP A 141 15.72 -8.45 -6.67
CA TRP A 141 16.50 -9.62 -6.30
C TRP A 141 15.78 -10.85 -6.85
N ASP A 142 16.53 -11.83 -7.31
CA ASP A 142 15.96 -13.03 -7.95
C ASP A 142 15.09 -13.88 -7.01
N SER A 143 15.28 -13.73 -5.69
CA SER A 143 14.46 -14.35 -4.64
C SER A 143 14.62 -13.60 -3.30
N PRO A 144 13.77 -13.90 -2.28
CA PRO A 144 13.95 -13.37 -0.91
C PRO A 144 15.31 -13.69 -0.28
N GLU A 145 15.88 -14.85 -0.60
CA GLU A 145 17.19 -15.29 -0.06
C GLU A 145 18.34 -14.48 -0.70
N ALA A 146 18.16 -14.01 -1.93
CA ALA A 146 19.14 -13.20 -2.62
C ALA A 146 19.25 -11.76 -2.08
N MET A 147 18.34 -11.33 -1.20
CA MET A 147 18.32 -9.95 -0.71
C MET A 147 19.55 -9.55 0.16
N ASP A 148 20.37 -10.49 0.56
CA ASP A 148 21.63 -10.20 1.22
C ASP A 148 22.76 -9.82 0.23
N GLN A 149 22.52 -9.97 -1.07
CA GLN A 149 23.39 -9.52 -2.15
C GLN A 149 22.92 -8.16 -2.70
N PRO A 150 23.79 -7.41 -3.38
CA PRO A 150 23.37 -6.17 -4.06
C PRO A 150 22.24 -6.45 -5.04
N PRO A 151 21.23 -5.54 -5.14
CA PRO A 151 20.15 -5.68 -6.10
C PRO A 151 20.60 -5.43 -7.54
N HIS A 152 19.88 -6.03 -8.47
CA HIS A 152 19.80 -5.48 -9.82
C HIS A 152 19.06 -4.14 -9.80
N ARG A 153 19.33 -3.28 -10.80
CA ARG A 153 18.82 -1.91 -10.79
C ARG A 153 18.47 -1.42 -12.18
N TRP A 154 17.34 -0.74 -12.25
CA TRP A 154 16.95 0.13 -13.34
C TRP A 154 16.67 1.54 -12.82
N GLU A 155 17.06 2.56 -13.55
CA GLU A 155 16.78 3.96 -13.25
C GLU A 155 16.15 4.65 -14.45
N ALA A 156 15.20 5.55 -14.19
CA ALA A 156 14.63 6.41 -15.22
C ALA A 156 15.69 7.35 -15.78
N PRO A 157 15.69 7.63 -17.10
CA PRO A 157 16.55 8.64 -17.70
C PRO A 157 16.47 9.98 -16.97
N ALA A 158 17.58 10.69 -16.91
CA ALA A 158 17.68 11.95 -16.17
C ALA A 158 16.73 13.05 -16.69
N ASP A 159 16.33 12.99 -17.94
CA ASP A 159 15.40 13.89 -18.62
C ASP A 159 13.94 13.45 -18.53
N THR A 160 13.65 12.42 -17.76
CA THR A 160 12.26 11.94 -17.56
C THR A 160 11.39 13.02 -16.93
N VAL A 161 10.30 13.37 -17.61
CA VAL A 161 9.31 14.33 -17.08
C VAL A 161 8.24 13.55 -16.32
N PHE A 162 8.08 13.90 -15.05
CA PHE A 162 7.06 13.32 -14.17
C PHE A 162 5.80 14.18 -14.15
N ALA A 163 4.64 13.53 -14.32
CA ALA A 163 3.36 14.24 -14.33
C ALA A 163 3.02 14.82 -12.95
N PRO A 164 2.54 16.07 -12.85
CA PRO A 164 2.08 16.62 -11.59
C PRO A 164 0.74 16.03 -11.17
N SER A 165 0.42 16.15 -9.87
CA SER A 165 -0.92 15.88 -9.36
C SER A 165 -1.96 16.82 -9.94
N ASP A 166 -3.23 16.41 -9.96
CA ASP A 166 -4.34 17.34 -10.16
C ASP A 166 -4.28 18.45 -9.11
N PRO A 167 -4.76 19.67 -9.40
CA PRO A 167 -4.85 20.73 -8.41
C PRO A 167 -5.55 20.29 -7.14
N ALA A 168 -5.00 20.67 -5.99
CA ALA A 168 -5.68 20.41 -4.72
C ALA A 168 -7.01 21.17 -4.68
N PRO A 169 -8.03 20.60 -4.00
CA PRO A 169 -9.24 21.36 -3.69
C PRO A 169 -8.92 22.62 -2.86
N ASP A 170 -9.61 23.73 -3.14
CA ASP A 170 -9.33 25.05 -2.54
C ASP A 170 -9.58 25.09 -1.02
N SER A 171 -10.46 24.23 -0.51
CA SER A 171 -10.77 24.17 0.91
C SER A 171 -9.92 23.14 1.66
N PRO A 172 -9.68 23.32 2.97
CA PRO A 172 -8.97 22.35 3.79
C PRO A 172 -9.60 20.96 3.75
N GLY A 173 -8.76 19.94 3.87
CA GLY A 173 -9.22 18.55 3.94
C GLY A 173 -10.08 18.29 5.17
N THR A 174 -10.96 17.31 5.06
CA THR A 174 -11.79 16.87 6.18
C THR A 174 -10.95 16.21 7.27
N GLN A 175 -11.33 16.39 8.52
CA GLN A 175 -10.64 15.74 9.64
C GLN A 175 -10.83 14.23 9.56
N SER A 176 -9.73 13.50 9.74
CA SER A 176 -9.81 12.04 9.93
C SER A 176 -10.55 11.69 11.20
N PRO A 177 -11.38 10.64 11.20
CA PRO A 177 -11.85 10.07 12.44
C PRO A 177 -10.65 9.77 13.34
N LYS A 178 -10.77 10.14 14.62
CA LYS A 178 -9.75 9.78 15.62
C LYS A 178 -10.11 8.41 16.15
N TRP A 179 -9.28 7.45 15.87
CA TRP A 179 -9.35 6.13 16.49
C TRP A 179 -8.52 6.14 17.78
N PRO A 180 -8.94 5.43 18.84
CA PRO A 180 -8.10 5.25 20.01
C PRO A 180 -6.75 4.69 19.61
N GLU A 181 -5.68 5.29 20.09
CA GLU A 181 -4.34 4.75 19.90
C GLU A 181 -4.19 3.52 20.79
N PRO A 182 -3.86 2.35 20.23
CA PRO A 182 -3.64 1.15 21.02
C PRO A 182 -2.39 1.29 21.89
N ASP A 183 -2.39 0.57 23.01
CA ASP A 183 -1.15 0.35 23.77
C ASP A 183 -0.16 -0.39 22.85
N TRP A 184 0.94 0.30 22.52
CA TRP A 184 1.88 -0.22 21.52
C TRP A 184 2.49 -1.56 21.93
N ARG A 185 2.73 -1.76 23.24
CA ARG A 185 3.35 -2.99 23.73
C ARG A 185 2.40 -4.18 23.57
N LYS A 186 1.13 -4.02 23.95
CA LYS A 186 0.12 -5.08 23.78
C LYS A 186 -0.12 -5.41 22.32
N ALA A 187 -0.17 -4.38 21.46
CA ALA A 187 -0.29 -4.58 20.03
C ALA A 187 0.92 -5.35 19.48
N ALA A 188 2.14 -4.94 19.85
CA ALA A 188 3.37 -5.60 19.43
C ALA A 188 3.50 -7.05 19.95
N GLU A 189 3.11 -7.33 21.20
CA GLU A 189 3.06 -8.68 21.76
C GLU A 189 2.16 -9.60 20.91
N THR A 190 1.00 -9.07 20.50
CA THR A 190 0.05 -9.81 19.65
C THR A 190 0.62 -10.06 18.25
N ASP A 191 1.19 -9.02 17.62
CA ASP A 191 1.62 -9.10 16.23
C ASP A 191 2.92 -9.90 16.06
N VAL A 192 3.88 -9.74 16.97
CA VAL A 192 5.11 -10.55 16.99
C VAL A 192 4.80 -12.02 17.30
N GLY A 193 3.91 -12.28 18.26
CA GLY A 193 3.53 -13.63 18.65
C GLY A 193 2.76 -14.40 17.58
N ALA A 194 2.09 -13.68 16.68
CA ALA A 194 1.29 -14.28 15.60
C ALA A 194 2.08 -14.54 14.31
N ASP A 195 3.37 -14.22 14.28
CA ASP A 195 4.27 -14.40 13.12
C ASP A 195 3.73 -13.78 11.82
N TYR A 196 3.07 -12.62 11.93
CA TYR A 196 2.62 -11.89 10.75
C TYR A 196 3.82 -11.30 9.99
N PRO A 197 3.75 -11.24 8.65
CA PRO A 197 4.75 -10.51 7.87
C PRO A 197 4.86 -9.06 8.32
N ALA A 198 6.08 -8.63 8.67
CA ALA A 198 6.37 -7.28 9.11
C ALA A 198 7.17 -6.53 8.03
N TYR A 199 6.77 -5.30 7.74
CA TYR A 199 7.38 -4.45 6.73
C TYR A 199 7.89 -3.17 7.38
N LEU A 200 9.20 -2.95 7.30
CA LEU A 200 9.84 -1.72 7.74
C LEU A 200 9.87 -0.72 6.59
N SER A 201 9.34 0.46 6.84
CA SER A 201 9.50 1.62 5.97
C SER A 201 10.51 2.58 6.56
N LEU A 202 11.50 2.94 5.77
CA LEU A 202 12.58 3.88 6.11
C LEU A 202 12.76 4.91 4.99
N VAL A 203 13.54 5.95 5.22
CA VAL A 203 13.82 6.99 4.22
C VAL A 203 15.26 6.83 3.74
N ASP A 204 15.47 6.79 2.42
CA ASP A 204 16.81 6.72 1.85
C ASP A 204 17.55 8.07 1.81
N HIS A 205 18.75 8.07 1.23
CA HIS A 205 19.57 9.29 1.13
C HIS A 205 18.97 10.35 0.23
N ASP A 206 18.17 9.96 -0.76
CA ASP A 206 17.50 10.85 -1.71
C ASP A 206 16.12 11.29 -1.20
N GLY A 207 15.75 10.84 0.00
CA GLY A 207 14.49 11.17 0.66
C GLY A 207 13.29 10.39 0.13
N PHE A 208 13.49 9.28 -0.57
CA PHE A 208 12.41 8.35 -0.93
C PHE A 208 12.11 7.39 0.22
N PRO A 209 10.85 7.10 0.49
CA PRO A 209 10.52 5.98 1.37
C PRO A 209 10.84 4.66 0.68
N ARG A 210 11.45 3.74 1.41
CA ARG A 210 11.71 2.36 0.99
C ARG A 210 11.06 1.40 1.94
N VAL A 211 10.46 0.35 1.41
CA VAL A 211 9.82 -0.70 2.20
C VAL A 211 10.63 -1.97 2.08
N VAL A 212 10.86 -2.63 3.19
CA VAL A 212 11.59 -3.90 3.25
C VAL A 212 10.90 -4.86 4.22
N ARG A 213 10.83 -6.13 3.89
CA ARG A 213 10.35 -7.14 4.83
C ARG A 213 11.38 -7.32 5.94
N ALA A 214 10.97 -7.07 7.18
CA ALA A 214 11.78 -7.27 8.36
C ALA A 214 11.95 -8.78 8.64
N ARG A 215 13.10 -9.15 9.19
CA ARG A 215 13.43 -10.51 9.63
C ARG A 215 13.59 -10.52 11.13
N ASP A 216 13.24 -11.64 11.78
CA ASP A 216 13.48 -11.88 13.21
C ASP A 216 13.10 -10.68 14.11
N VAL A 217 11.84 -10.23 13.99
CA VAL A 217 11.35 -9.11 14.81
C VAL A 217 11.16 -9.58 16.26
N ARG A 218 11.74 -8.82 17.21
CA ARG A 218 11.68 -9.11 18.64
C ARG A 218 11.18 -7.90 19.42
N LEU A 219 10.34 -8.17 20.41
CA LEU A 219 9.89 -7.15 21.33
C LEU A 219 10.98 -6.83 22.36
N GLU A 220 11.27 -5.54 22.52
CA GLU A 220 12.25 -5.00 23.46
C GLU A 220 11.55 -4.11 24.53
N ALA A 221 12.35 -3.60 25.47
CA ALA A 221 11.80 -2.77 26.55
C ALA A 221 11.10 -1.49 26.08
N ASP A 222 11.60 -0.85 25.03
CA ASP A 222 11.12 0.45 24.52
C ASP A 222 10.84 0.44 22.99
N GLY A 223 10.75 -0.74 22.38
CA GLY A 223 10.52 -0.85 20.96
C GLY A 223 10.66 -2.25 20.41
N LEU A 224 11.07 -2.32 19.15
CA LEU A 224 11.20 -3.55 18.38
C LEU A 224 12.62 -3.63 17.80
N SER A 225 13.31 -4.75 17.98
CA SER A 225 14.56 -5.05 17.28
C SER A 225 14.31 -6.00 16.12
N LEU A 226 15.01 -5.83 15.01
CA LEU A 226 14.80 -6.60 13.80
C LEU A 226 16.07 -6.66 12.94
N ASP A 227 16.11 -7.65 12.06
CA ASP A 227 17.15 -7.77 11.05
C ASP A 227 16.67 -7.29 9.70
N LEU A 228 17.57 -6.67 8.95
CA LEU A 228 17.34 -6.24 7.57
C LEU A 228 18.27 -6.99 6.63
N PRO A 229 17.85 -7.33 5.42
CA PRO A 229 18.73 -7.88 4.40
C PRO A 229 19.94 -6.98 4.16
N ALA A 230 21.13 -7.58 4.05
CA ALA A 230 22.38 -6.85 3.91
C ALA A 230 22.47 -6.04 2.60
N GLY A 231 21.90 -6.57 1.51
CA GLY A 231 21.87 -5.92 0.19
C GLY A 231 20.81 -4.82 0.04
N MET A 232 19.99 -4.59 1.09
CA MET A 232 18.96 -3.56 1.05
C MET A 232 19.58 -2.16 1.14
N PRO A 233 19.39 -1.27 0.14
CA PRO A 233 19.83 0.10 0.21
C PRO A 233 18.95 0.92 1.17
N GLY A 234 19.53 1.96 1.77
CA GLY A 234 18.81 2.91 2.62
C GLY A 234 19.53 3.20 3.91
N ARG A 235 18.98 4.18 4.65
CA ARG A 235 19.51 4.55 5.97
C ARG A 235 18.97 3.59 7.01
N ARG A 236 19.85 3.04 7.84
CA ARG A 236 19.47 2.21 8.98
C ARG A 236 19.23 3.04 10.25
N SER A 237 18.91 4.32 10.08
CA SER A 237 18.64 5.26 11.17
C SER A 237 17.71 6.39 10.73
N GLY A 238 16.98 6.98 11.67
CA GLY A 238 16.06 8.09 11.45
C GLY A 238 14.58 7.68 11.52
N PRO A 239 13.66 8.53 11.05
CA PRO A 239 12.22 8.24 11.11
C PRO A 239 11.86 6.97 10.34
N ALA A 240 11.07 6.10 10.96
CA ALA A 240 10.65 4.83 10.36
C ALA A 240 9.27 4.41 10.85
N SER A 241 8.67 3.44 10.16
CA SER A 241 7.51 2.71 10.66
C SER A 241 7.64 1.23 10.34
N LEU A 242 7.15 0.39 11.25
CA LEU A 242 7.01 -1.06 11.06
C LEU A 242 5.52 -1.40 11.00
N THR A 243 5.08 -1.93 9.88
CA THR A 243 3.68 -2.32 9.63
C THR A 243 3.59 -3.84 9.55
N TYR A 244 2.74 -4.44 10.36
CA TYR A 244 2.36 -5.83 10.17
C TYR A 244 1.22 -5.91 9.17
N PHE A 245 1.33 -6.80 8.19
CA PHE A 245 0.36 -6.90 7.09
C PHE A 245 -1.07 -7.09 7.61
N GLY A 246 -1.94 -6.11 7.29
CA GLY A 246 -3.33 -6.10 7.74
C GLY A 246 -3.52 -5.91 9.26
N ARG A 247 -2.51 -5.40 9.98
CA ARG A 247 -2.49 -5.16 11.42
C ARG A 247 -2.00 -3.75 11.74
N ASP A 248 -1.51 -3.53 12.94
CA ASP A 248 -1.07 -2.24 13.45
C ASP A 248 0.24 -1.77 12.80
N THR A 249 0.47 -0.45 12.83
CA THR A 249 1.70 0.18 12.37
C THR A 249 2.38 0.90 13.52
N PHE A 250 3.61 0.50 13.83
CA PHE A 250 4.45 1.11 14.87
C PHE A 250 5.32 2.19 14.24
N VAL A 251 5.19 3.40 14.72
CA VAL A 251 5.90 4.58 14.21
C VAL A 251 6.91 5.03 15.24
N GLY A 252 8.12 5.35 14.80
CA GLY A 252 9.17 5.78 15.71
C GLY A 252 10.47 6.14 15.02
N THR A 253 11.55 5.99 15.77
CA THR A 253 12.92 6.29 15.31
C THR A 253 13.74 5.00 15.25
N LEU A 254 14.35 4.76 14.10
CA LEU A 254 15.24 3.64 13.84
C LEU A 254 16.68 4.00 14.19
N ALA A 255 17.41 3.07 14.77
CA ALA A 255 18.84 3.17 15.02
C ALA A 255 19.53 1.80 14.90
N GLU A 256 20.81 1.78 14.51
CA GLU A 256 21.62 0.57 14.56
C GLU A 256 22.00 0.25 16.00
N ALA A 257 21.85 -1.00 16.39
CA ALA A 257 22.18 -1.50 17.74
C ALA A 257 22.65 -2.95 17.68
N GLY A 258 23.91 -3.21 18.02
CA GLY A 258 24.44 -4.57 18.18
C GLY A 258 24.35 -5.44 16.91
N GLY A 259 24.51 -4.88 15.72
CA GLY A 259 24.41 -5.60 14.44
C GLY A 259 22.98 -5.77 13.91
N ARG A 260 22.00 -5.32 14.67
CA ARG A 260 20.58 -5.26 14.28
C ARG A 260 20.14 -3.80 14.12
N VAL A 261 18.91 -3.57 13.71
CA VAL A 261 18.26 -2.27 13.82
C VAL A 261 17.19 -2.32 14.89
N ARG A 262 17.00 -1.19 15.58
CA ARG A 262 16.01 -1.03 16.65
C ARG A 262 15.10 0.12 16.32
N LEU A 263 13.80 -0.13 16.32
CA LEU A 263 12.75 0.88 16.23
C LEU A 263 12.29 1.21 17.64
N THR A 264 12.65 2.39 18.14
CA THR A 264 12.04 2.94 19.36
C THR A 264 10.65 3.44 19.03
N VAL A 265 9.63 2.82 19.62
CA VAL A 265 8.23 3.11 19.27
C VAL A 265 7.76 4.39 19.98
N GLU A 266 7.29 5.35 19.21
CA GLU A 266 6.74 6.63 19.69
C GLU A 266 5.21 6.62 19.70
N ARG A 267 4.59 5.90 18.76
CA ARG A 267 3.13 5.75 18.67
C ARG A 267 2.72 4.57 17.80
N THR A 268 1.47 4.16 17.93
CA THR A 268 0.83 3.12 17.12
C THR A 268 -0.31 3.69 16.29
N LEU A 269 -0.35 3.32 15.02
CA LEU A 269 -1.49 3.59 14.15
C LEU A 269 -2.32 2.32 14.09
N PRO A 270 -3.58 2.35 14.58
CA PRO A 270 -4.42 1.16 14.59
C PRO A 270 -4.87 0.79 13.17
N ILE A 271 -5.10 -0.48 12.96
CA ILE A 271 -5.82 -0.95 11.78
C ILE A 271 -7.21 -0.30 11.71
N LEU A 272 -7.67 -0.02 10.51
CA LEU A 272 -9.03 0.50 10.34
C LEU A 272 -10.07 -0.53 10.80
N PRO A 273 -11.10 -0.14 11.58
CA PRO A 273 -12.04 -1.07 12.21
C PRO A 273 -12.74 -2.03 11.25
N PHE A 274 -12.95 -1.61 9.99
CA PHE A 274 -13.61 -2.44 8.98
C PHE A 274 -12.66 -3.47 8.31
N VAL A 275 -11.34 -3.36 8.55
CA VAL A 275 -10.35 -4.31 8.02
C VAL A 275 -10.10 -5.45 9.02
N GLY A 276 -10.22 -5.17 10.33
CA GLY A 276 -9.94 -6.14 11.40
C GLY A 276 -11.00 -7.22 11.52
N GLU A 277 -12.10 -6.92 12.22
CA GLU A 277 -13.14 -7.89 12.60
C GLU A 277 -14.43 -7.76 11.77
N GLY A 278 -14.53 -6.73 10.93
CA GLY A 278 -15.77 -6.38 10.24
C GLY A 278 -15.87 -6.90 8.81
N ASN A 279 -17.10 -7.02 8.35
CA ASN A 279 -17.38 -7.17 6.92
C ASN A 279 -17.14 -5.82 6.23
N ILE A 280 -16.05 -5.72 5.48
CA ILE A 280 -15.69 -4.51 4.72
C ILE A 280 -16.80 -4.05 3.77
N TRP A 281 -17.68 -4.94 3.33
CA TRP A 281 -18.73 -4.63 2.36
C TRP A 281 -20.01 -4.15 3.01
N ASP A 282 -20.28 -4.55 4.23
CA ASP A 282 -21.47 -4.15 5.00
C ASP A 282 -21.14 -3.99 6.50
N PRO A 283 -20.28 -3.01 6.84
CA PRO A 283 -19.92 -2.77 8.24
C PRO A 283 -21.13 -2.26 9.03
N ALA A 284 -21.06 -2.42 10.35
CA ALA A 284 -22.09 -1.91 11.26
C ALA A 284 -22.37 -0.41 11.03
N PRO A 285 -23.61 0.05 11.19
CA PRO A 285 -24.01 1.43 10.88
C PRO A 285 -23.13 2.51 11.56
N GLU A 286 -22.71 2.29 12.80
CA GLU A 286 -21.85 3.18 13.58
C GLU A 286 -20.44 3.28 12.98
N VAL A 287 -19.94 2.23 12.34
CA VAL A 287 -18.66 2.21 11.62
C VAL A 287 -18.80 2.89 10.26
N LYS A 288 -19.89 2.61 9.54
CA LYS A 288 -20.17 3.14 8.20
C LYS A 288 -20.45 4.63 8.17
N ALA A 289 -21.22 5.13 9.14
CA ALA A 289 -21.70 6.52 9.15
C ALA A 289 -20.58 7.59 9.13
N PRO A 290 -19.47 7.48 9.87
CA PRO A 290 -18.36 8.41 9.76
C PRO A 290 -17.73 8.44 8.36
N PHE A 291 -17.62 7.30 7.70
CA PHE A 291 -17.06 7.22 6.33
C PHE A 291 -18.00 7.85 5.31
N MET A 292 -19.31 7.64 5.45
CA MET A 292 -20.30 8.25 4.56
C MET A 292 -20.31 9.78 4.71
N ARG A 293 -20.36 10.31 5.95
CA ARG A 293 -20.28 11.78 6.18
C ARG A 293 -19.00 12.38 5.58
N ARG A 294 -17.88 11.66 5.70
CA ARG A 294 -16.62 12.12 5.13
C ARG A 294 -16.60 12.05 3.61
N LEU A 295 -17.18 11.00 3.01
CA LEU A 295 -17.37 10.90 1.57
C LEU A 295 -18.13 12.11 1.02
N GLU A 296 -19.27 12.43 1.61
CA GLU A 296 -20.10 13.57 1.23
C GLU A 296 -19.34 14.89 1.33
N ALA A 297 -18.63 15.10 2.44
CA ALA A 297 -17.83 16.30 2.65
C ALA A 297 -16.66 16.43 1.65
N GLU A 298 -15.98 15.33 1.33
CA GLU A 298 -14.89 15.33 0.36
C GLU A 298 -15.38 15.50 -1.09
N LEU A 299 -16.57 14.99 -1.44
CA LEU A 299 -17.21 15.26 -2.72
C LEU A 299 -17.61 16.73 -2.84
N ALA A 300 -18.25 17.27 -1.81
CA ALA A 300 -18.63 18.69 -1.77
C ALA A 300 -17.39 19.59 -1.90
N ARG A 301 -16.30 19.26 -1.19
CA ARG A 301 -15.01 19.98 -1.27
C ARG A 301 -14.44 20.01 -2.69
N ARG A 302 -14.72 18.98 -3.51
CA ARG A 302 -14.26 18.87 -4.90
C ARG A 302 -15.29 19.33 -5.92
N GLY A 303 -16.46 19.79 -5.47
CA GLY A 303 -17.55 20.18 -6.36
C GLY A 303 -18.08 19.02 -7.22
N GLN A 304 -18.04 17.77 -6.71
CA GLN A 304 -18.40 16.58 -7.44
C GLN A 304 -19.68 15.92 -6.88
N PRO A 305 -20.52 15.35 -7.75
CA PRO A 305 -21.69 14.61 -7.30
C PRO A 305 -21.30 13.28 -6.67
N MET A 306 -22.24 12.66 -5.94
CA MET A 306 -22.09 11.28 -5.47
C MET A 306 -21.96 10.36 -6.68
N PRO A 307 -20.88 9.56 -6.78
CA PRO A 307 -20.70 8.64 -7.89
C PRO A 307 -21.73 7.50 -7.84
N VAL A 308 -22.03 6.94 -9.00
CA VAL A 308 -23.05 5.91 -9.17
C VAL A 308 -22.37 4.56 -9.42
N VAL A 309 -22.51 3.64 -8.46
CA VAL A 309 -22.03 2.26 -8.61
C VAL A 309 -22.94 1.50 -9.58
N PRO A 310 -22.40 0.79 -10.59
CA PRO A 310 -23.19 0.04 -11.56
C PRO A 310 -24.13 -0.99 -10.93
N GLY A 311 -25.28 -1.24 -11.58
CA GLY A 311 -26.24 -2.28 -11.18
C GLY A 311 -25.64 -3.67 -11.29
N ASP A 312 -25.00 -3.93 -12.42
CA ASP A 312 -24.31 -5.19 -12.71
C ASP A 312 -22.84 -5.10 -12.37
N GLN A 313 -22.24 -6.25 -12.08
CA GLN A 313 -20.80 -6.33 -11.80
C GLN A 313 -20.04 -5.92 -13.06
N PRO A 314 -19.12 -4.95 -12.98
CA PRO A 314 -18.30 -4.53 -14.10
C PRO A 314 -17.46 -5.68 -14.66
N GLN A 315 -17.23 -5.65 -15.98
CA GLN A 315 -16.27 -6.56 -16.58
C GLN A 315 -14.86 -6.22 -16.12
N LEU A 316 -14.11 -7.25 -15.80
CA LEU A 316 -12.71 -7.10 -15.40
C LEU A 316 -11.83 -6.76 -16.61
N SER A 317 -10.85 -5.90 -16.41
CA SER A 317 -9.75 -5.71 -17.35
C SER A 317 -8.98 -7.01 -17.56
N GLU A 318 -8.15 -7.08 -18.59
CA GLU A 318 -7.27 -8.23 -18.82
C GLU A 318 -6.28 -8.41 -17.66
N GLY A 319 -5.66 -7.34 -17.21
CA GLY A 319 -4.77 -7.36 -16.04
C GLY A 319 -5.48 -7.84 -14.77
N ALA A 320 -6.70 -7.38 -14.53
CA ALA A 320 -7.50 -7.84 -13.39
C ALA A 320 -7.82 -9.34 -13.44
N ARG A 321 -8.10 -9.88 -14.65
CA ARG A 321 -8.32 -11.33 -14.82
C ARG A 321 -7.08 -12.15 -14.51
N LEU A 322 -5.90 -11.66 -14.90
CA LEU A 322 -4.62 -12.32 -14.60
C LEU A 322 -4.35 -12.31 -13.08
N ARG A 323 -4.55 -11.18 -12.41
CA ARG A 323 -4.43 -11.06 -10.95
C ARG A 323 -5.40 -11.97 -10.22
N ALA A 324 -6.68 -11.96 -10.61
CA ALA A 324 -7.70 -12.82 -10.03
C ALA A 324 -7.35 -14.33 -10.14
N LYS A 325 -6.85 -14.75 -11.30
CA LYS A 325 -6.39 -16.13 -11.52
C LYS A 325 -5.23 -16.49 -10.61
N ARG A 326 -4.26 -15.57 -10.44
CA ARG A 326 -3.12 -15.78 -9.55
C ARG A 326 -3.56 -15.89 -8.10
N ASP A 327 -4.43 -15.00 -7.64
CA ASP A 327 -4.93 -14.99 -6.25
C ASP A 327 -5.73 -16.24 -5.94
N THR A 328 -6.59 -16.69 -6.86
CA THR A 328 -7.34 -17.95 -6.72
C THR A 328 -6.39 -19.13 -6.59
N LYS A 329 -5.38 -19.23 -7.46
CA LYS A 329 -4.38 -20.29 -7.38
C LYS A 329 -3.65 -20.26 -6.04
N GLY A 330 -3.24 -19.06 -5.55
CA GLY A 330 -2.59 -18.91 -4.27
C GLY A 330 -3.46 -19.34 -3.09
N ALA A 331 -4.76 -19.04 -3.15
CA ALA A 331 -5.72 -19.51 -2.14
C ALA A 331 -5.87 -21.02 -2.15
N ASP A 332 -6.01 -21.63 -3.33
CA ASP A 332 -6.13 -23.10 -3.48
C ASP A 332 -4.86 -23.84 -3.01
N GLU A 333 -3.70 -23.22 -3.14
CA GLU A 333 -2.41 -23.74 -2.66
C GLU A 333 -2.10 -23.39 -1.19
N GLY A 334 -3.05 -22.75 -0.47
CA GLY A 334 -2.88 -22.38 0.95
C GLY A 334 -1.88 -21.25 1.21
N MET A 335 -1.48 -20.48 0.16
CA MET A 335 -0.48 -19.42 0.28
C MET A 335 -0.94 -18.25 1.14
N PHE A 336 -2.25 -18.11 1.32
CA PHE A 336 -2.88 -17.08 2.16
C PHE A 336 -3.41 -17.63 3.48
N GLU A 337 -3.33 -18.95 3.68
CA GLU A 337 -3.73 -19.56 4.94
C GLU A 337 -2.72 -19.17 6.02
N ARG A 338 -3.24 -18.56 7.08
CA ARG A 338 -2.49 -18.42 8.32
C ARG A 338 -2.27 -19.80 8.87
N LYS A 339 -1.07 -20.16 9.22
CA LYS A 339 -0.88 -21.31 10.09
C LYS A 339 -1.60 -20.98 11.40
N ALA A 340 -2.84 -21.47 11.50
CA ALA A 340 -3.54 -21.52 12.77
C ALA A 340 -2.83 -22.63 13.56
N GLU A 341 -1.95 -22.26 14.46
CA GLU A 341 -1.52 -23.08 15.59
C GLU A 341 -2.10 -22.53 16.87
#